data_72ec45ae201ce992293c00a721b3186f
#
_entry.id   72ec45ae201ce992293c00a721b3186f
#
_cell.length_a   1.000
_cell.length_b   1.000
_cell.length_c   1.000
_cell.angle_alpha   90.00
_cell.angle_beta   90.00
_cell.angle_gamma   90.00
#
_symmetry.space_group_name_H-M   'P 1'
#
loop_
_entity.id
_entity.type
_entity.pdbx_description
1 polymer ?
#
loop_
_entity_poly.entity_id
_entity_poly.type
_entity_poly.pdbx_seq_one_letter_code
_entity_poly.pdbx_strand_id
1 'polypeptide(L)'
;MPSFIKSVTFDCADPIALATFWAAALGSNVDEDSTAEQAFVEAPGWGGPNIWFNKVPEPKTAKNRVHFDLRAPDTIDAEVARLEALGATVTRRGEDIVVMIDVEGNEFCVE
;
A
#
# COMPACT_ATOMS: atom_id res chain seq x y z
N MET A 1 -4.82 23.78 -18.14
CA MET A 1 -4.51 22.35 -18.02
C MET A 1 -4.98 21.82 -16.68
N PRO A 2 -5.66 20.69 -16.66
CA PRO A 2 -6.01 20.08 -15.37
C PRO A 2 -4.77 19.56 -14.64
N SER A 3 -4.87 19.45 -13.32
CA SER A 3 -3.82 18.80 -12.53
C SER A 3 -3.97 17.28 -12.57
N PHE A 4 -2.95 16.58 -12.12
CA PHE A 4 -2.95 15.12 -12.00
C PHE A 4 -2.42 14.72 -10.62
N ILE A 5 -2.70 13.51 -10.20
CA ILE A 5 -2.22 13.01 -8.92
C ILE A 5 -0.77 12.57 -9.10
N LYS A 6 0.16 13.36 -8.58
CA LYS A 6 1.59 13.05 -8.63
C LYS A 6 1.97 12.00 -7.61
N SER A 7 1.45 12.13 -6.39
CA SER A 7 1.82 11.27 -5.27
C SER A 7 0.66 11.07 -4.31
N VAL A 8 0.70 9.97 -3.58
CA VAL A 8 -0.13 9.73 -2.41
C VAL A 8 0.82 9.61 -1.23
N THR A 9 0.49 10.21 -0.10
CA THR A 9 1.31 10.14 1.11
C THR A 9 0.57 9.37 2.20
N PHE A 10 1.24 8.36 2.77
CA PHE A 10 0.78 7.65 3.96
C PHE A 10 1.50 8.23 5.17
N ASP A 11 0.74 8.63 6.18
CA ASP A 11 1.28 8.87 7.51
C ASP A 11 1.35 7.53 8.23
N CYS A 12 2.46 7.24 8.89
CA CYS A 12 2.72 5.91 9.42
C CYS A 12 3.68 5.93 10.62
N ALA A 13 3.84 4.78 11.25
CA ALA A 13 4.78 4.63 12.36
C ALA A 13 6.17 4.23 11.87
N ASP A 14 6.26 3.40 10.84
CA ASP A 14 7.53 2.86 10.31
C ASP A 14 7.57 2.98 8.78
N PRO A 15 8.07 4.12 8.25
CA PRO A 15 8.09 4.35 6.81
C PRO A 15 8.80 3.26 6.00
N ILE A 16 9.96 2.77 6.46
CA ILE A 16 10.71 1.76 5.70
C ILE A 16 9.93 0.44 5.63
N ALA A 17 9.36 -0.02 6.73
CA ALA A 17 8.60 -1.27 6.74
C ALA A 17 7.35 -1.18 5.87
N LEU A 18 6.61 -0.07 5.96
CA LEU A 18 5.41 0.12 5.16
C LEU A 18 5.74 0.28 3.67
N ALA A 19 6.78 1.06 3.35
CA ALA A 19 7.24 1.22 1.97
C ALA A 19 7.73 -0.11 1.38
N THR A 20 8.39 -0.95 2.16
CA THR A 20 8.86 -2.27 1.72
C THR A 20 7.69 -3.15 1.32
N PHE A 21 6.62 -3.15 2.11
CA PHE A 21 5.39 -3.89 1.77
C PHE A 21 4.80 -3.39 0.45
N TRP A 22 4.56 -2.08 0.34
CA TRP A 22 3.89 -1.53 -0.84
C TRP A 22 4.76 -1.60 -2.10
N ALA A 23 6.08 -1.45 -1.98
CA ALA A 23 6.98 -1.64 -3.11
C ALA A 23 6.88 -3.08 -3.65
N ALA A 24 6.91 -4.08 -2.77
CA ALA A 24 6.78 -5.47 -3.18
C ALA A 24 5.39 -5.77 -3.74
N ALA A 25 4.33 -5.21 -3.12
CA ALA A 25 2.95 -5.40 -3.58
C ALA A 25 2.74 -4.86 -4.99
N LEU A 26 3.34 -3.72 -5.32
CA LEU A 26 3.12 -3.02 -6.58
C LEU A 26 4.23 -3.24 -7.63
N GLY A 27 5.20 -4.08 -7.33
CA GLY A 27 6.29 -4.38 -8.27
C GLY A 27 7.25 -3.21 -8.47
N SER A 28 7.51 -2.45 -7.41
CA SER A 28 8.44 -1.33 -7.41
C SER A 28 9.52 -1.55 -6.35
N ASN A 29 10.29 -0.51 -6.06
CA ASN A 29 11.39 -0.57 -5.10
C ASN A 29 11.30 0.63 -4.16
N VAL A 30 11.78 0.43 -2.92
CA VAL A 30 11.98 1.54 -1.98
C VAL A 30 13.17 2.36 -2.46
N ASP A 31 12.98 3.68 -2.57
CA ASP A 31 14.06 4.58 -3.00
C ASP A 31 15.23 4.51 -2.03
N GLU A 32 16.45 4.50 -2.58
CA GLU A 32 17.68 4.34 -1.79
C GLU A 32 17.93 5.47 -0.80
N ASP A 33 17.37 6.65 -1.04
CA ASP A 33 17.49 7.80 -0.15
C ASP A 33 16.45 7.80 0.97
N SER A 34 15.61 6.76 1.06
CA SER A 34 14.60 6.62 2.12
C SER A 34 15.27 6.49 3.48
N THR A 35 14.62 7.07 4.50
CA THR A 35 15.11 7.08 5.88
C THR A 35 14.03 6.55 6.83
N ALA A 36 14.38 6.40 8.11
CA ALA A 36 13.41 6.03 9.15
C ALA A 36 12.29 7.07 9.32
N GLU A 37 12.50 8.30 8.86
CA GLU A 37 11.52 9.40 8.99
C GLU A 37 10.65 9.55 7.74
N GLN A 38 11.17 9.19 6.57
CA GLN A 38 10.46 9.35 5.31
C GLN A 38 10.98 8.34 4.29
N ALA A 39 10.05 7.63 3.65
CA ALA A 39 10.38 6.69 2.59
C ALA A 39 9.59 7.02 1.32
N PHE A 40 10.08 6.55 0.19
CA PHE A 40 9.51 6.82 -1.12
C PHE A 40 9.50 5.55 -1.96
N VAL A 41 8.38 5.32 -2.64
CA VAL A 41 8.22 4.24 -3.63
C VAL A 41 7.82 4.91 -4.94
N GLU A 42 8.65 4.75 -5.95
CA GLU A 42 8.38 5.31 -7.26
C GLU A 42 7.20 4.57 -7.91
N ALA A 43 6.44 5.28 -8.71
CA ALA A 43 5.33 4.70 -9.45
C ALA A 43 5.82 3.50 -10.26
N PRO A 44 5.09 2.38 -10.22
CA PRO A 44 5.42 1.23 -11.06
C PRO A 44 5.24 1.58 -12.54
N GLY A 45 5.81 0.76 -13.41
CA GLY A 45 5.84 1.03 -14.86
C GLY A 45 4.48 1.15 -15.52
N TRP A 46 3.39 0.76 -14.86
CA TRP A 46 2.03 0.91 -15.39
C TRP A 46 1.39 2.28 -15.08
N GLY A 47 2.13 3.19 -14.43
CA GLY A 47 1.73 4.60 -14.35
C GLY A 47 0.87 5.01 -13.17
N GLY A 48 0.86 4.27 -12.09
CA GLY A 48 0.22 4.73 -10.85
C GLY A 48 0.96 5.92 -10.22
N PRO A 49 0.42 6.57 -9.18
CA PRO A 49 1.11 7.66 -8.51
C PRO A 49 2.31 7.14 -7.72
N ASN A 50 3.27 8.02 -7.50
CA ASN A 50 4.33 7.78 -6.51
C ASN A 50 3.73 7.73 -5.11
N ILE A 51 4.39 7.06 -4.18
CA ILE A 51 3.91 6.95 -2.81
C ILE A 51 4.99 7.41 -1.85
N TRP A 52 4.62 8.34 -0.96
CA TRP A 52 5.44 8.76 0.16
C TRP A 52 4.94 8.13 1.45
N PHE A 53 5.85 7.91 2.39
CA PHE A 53 5.55 7.36 3.70
C PHE A 53 6.24 8.25 4.72
N ASN A 54 5.46 9.00 5.52
CA ASN A 54 5.98 9.95 6.49
C ASN A 54 5.74 9.43 7.90
N LYS A 55 6.79 9.42 8.72
CA LYS A 55 6.65 9.04 10.12
C LYS A 55 5.88 10.13 10.87
N VAL A 56 4.86 9.71 11.60
CA VAL A 56 4.05 10.58 12.46
C VAL A 56 3.96 9.95 13.86
N PRO A 57 3.82 10.79 14.92
CA PRO A 57 3.77 10.27 16.29
C PRO A 57 2.41 9.67 16.66
N GLU A 58 1.31 10.14 16.04
CA GLU A 58 -0.02 9.65 16.35
C GLU A 58 -0.29 8.29 15.71
N PRO A 59 -0.85 7.33 16.47
CA PRO A 59 -1.20 6.03 15.92
C PRO A 59 -2.45 6.12 15.06
N LYS A 60 -2.64 5.13 14.17
CA LYS A 60 -3.89 4.96 13.44
C LYS A 60 -4.98 4.51 14.42
N THR A 61 -6.07 5.26 14.52
CA THR A 61 -7.17 4.98 15.45
C THR A 61 -8.51 4.77 14.77
N ALA A 62 -8.62 5.04 13.48
CA ALA A 62 -9.86 4.93 12.72
C ALA A 62 -9.60 4.32 11.36
N LYS A 63 -10.69 3.83 10.72
CA LYS A 63 -10.61 3.33 9.35
C LYS A 63 -10.13 4.43 8.41
N ASN A 64 -9.24 4.07 7.49
CA ASN A 64 -8.78 5.00 6.47
C ASN A 64 -9.97 5.50 5.64
N ARG A 65 -9.95 6.78 5.31
CA ARG A 65 -11.02 7.41 4.50
C ARG A 65 -10.78 7.24 3.00
N VAL A 66 -9.56 6.89 2.61
CA VAL A 66 -9.18 6.56 1.22
C VAL A 66 -8.56 5.17 1.24
N HIS A 67 -8.99 4.31 0.33
CA HIS A 67 -8.49 2.94 0.21
C HIS A 67 -7.93 2.71 -1.18
N PHE A 68 -6.85 1.96 -1.29
CA PHE A 68 -6.41 1.45 -2.58
C PHE A 68 -7.26 0.23 -2.95
N ASP A 69 -7.67 0.17 -4.20
CA ASP A 69 -8.29 -1.02 -4.78
C ASP A 69 -7.30 -1.60 -5.78
N LEU A 70 -6.78 -2.78 -5.47
CA LEU A 70 -5.78 -3.46 -6.30
C LEU A 70 -6.47 -4.44 -7.23
N ARG A 71 -6.08 -4.41 -8.50
CA ARG A 71 -6.53 -5.44 -9.43
C ARG A 71 -5.60 -6.63 -9.37
N ALA A 72 -6.16 -7.81 -9.13
CA ALA A 72 -5.41 -9.05 -9.20
C ALA A 72 -5.01 -9.32 -10.67
N PRO A 73 -3.73 -9.56 -10.98
CA PRO A 73 -3.31 -9.79 -12.36
C PRO A 73 -3.78 -11.14 -12.93
N ASP A 74 -4.03 -12.10 -12.06
CA ASP A 74 -4.53 -13.44 -12.43
C ASP A 74 -5.79 -13.73 -11.63
N THR A 75 -5.70 -14.43 -10.50
CA THR A 75 -6.87 -14.68 -9.65
C THR A 75 -6.77 -13.87 -8.34
N ILE A 76 -7.94 -13.55 -7.78
CA ILE A 76 -7.99 -12.87 -6.47
C ILE A 76 -7.31 -13.73 -5.41
N ASP A 77 -7.60 -15.04 -5.38
CA ASP A 77 -7.03 -15.93 -4.36
C ASP A 77 -5.50 -16.00 -4.44
N ALA A 78 -4.93 -16.08 -5.62
CA ALA A 78 -3.48 -16.11 -5.80
C ALA A 78 -2.85 -14.78 -5.33
N GLU A 79 -3.46 -13.65 -5.64
CA GLU A 79 -2.96 -12.36 -5.23
C GLU A 79 -3.08 -12.15 -3.73
N VAL A 80 -4.19 -12.55 -3.13
CA VAL A 80 -4.38 -12.50 -1.68
C VAL A 80 -3.28 -13.32 -0.97
N ALA A 81 -3.02 -14.54 -1.44
CA ALA A 81 -1.97 -15.38 -0.86
C ALA A 81 -0.59 -14.73 -0.96
N ARG A 82 -0.29 -14.09 -2.11
CA ARG A 82 0.98 -13.39 -2.31
C ARG A 82 1.13 -12.21 -1.34
N LEU A 83 0.06 -11.41 -1.18
CA LEU A 83 0.06 -10.27 -0.28
C LEU A 83 0.14 -10.69 1.20
N GLU A 84 -0.52 -11.79 1.56
CA GLU A 84 -0.40 -12.36 2.91
C GLU A 84 1.05 -12.78 3.20
N ALA A 85 1.74 -13.35 2.24
CA ALA A 85 3.14 -13.72 2.39
C ALA A 85 4.05 -12.49 2.59
N LEU A 86 3.62 -11.31 2.11
CA LEU A 86 4.32 -10.04 2.32
C LEU A 86 3.97 -9.38 3.66
N GLY A 87 2.96 -9.88 4.38
CA GLY A 87 2.59 -9.36 5.70
C GLY A 87 1.19 -8.78 5.82
N ALA A 88 0.40 -8.75 4.74
CA ALA A 88 -0.97 -8.29 4.80
C ALA A 88 -1.88 -9.33 5.45
N THR A 89 -3.04 -8.88 5.94
CA THR A 89 -4.02 -9.74 6.61
C THR A 89 -5.39 -9.55 5.96
N VAL A 90 -6.12 -10.64 5.74
CA VAL A 90 -7.51 -10.59 5.28
C VAL A 90 -8.40 -10.22 6.46
N THR A 91 -9.26 -9.21 6.27
CA THR A 91 -10.26 -8.82 7.28
C THR A 91 -11.67 -9.25 6.87
N ARG A 92 -11.94 -9.30 5.57
CA ARG A 92 -13.24 -9.76 5.07
C ARG A 92 -13.09 -10.34 3.66
N ARG A 93 -13.60 -11.52 3.45
CA ARG A 93 -13.57 -12.17 2.15
C ARG A 93 -14.97 -12.18 1.54
N GLY A 94 -15.13 -11.44 0.44
CA GLY A 94 -16.33 -11.46 -0.39
C GLY A 94 -16.13 -12.34 -1.61
N GLU A 95 -17.13 -12.40 -2.47
CA GLU A 95 -17.08 -13.21 -3.70
C GLU A 95 -16.15 -12.59 -4.74
N ASP A 96 -16.30 -11.29 -5.00
CA ASP A 96 -15.56 -10.57 -6.04
C ASP A 96 -14.57 -9.54 -5.49
N ILE A 97 -14.45 -9.45 -4.18
CA ILE A 97 -13.58 -8.49 -3.52
C ILE A 97 -13.12 -9.04 -2.18
N VAL A 98 -11.86 -8.86 -1.85
CA VAL A 98 -11.30 -9.23 -0.56
C VAL A 98 -10.75 -7.98 0.10
N VAL A 99 -11.19 -7.71 1.31
CA VAL A 99 -10.69 -6.58 2.11
C VAL A 99 -9.52 -7.06 2.94
N MET A 100 -8.42 -6.32 2.84
CA MET A 100 -7.18 -6.63 3.56
C MET A 100 -6.70 -5.40 4.34
N ILE A 101 -5.75 -5.62 5.22
CA ILE A 101 -4.99 -4.55 5.85
C ILE A 101 -3.51 -4.78 5.60
N ASP A 102 -2.76 -3.69 5.43
CA ASP A 102 -1.31 -3.76 5.28
C ASP A 102 -0.62 -3.94 6.65
N VAL A 103 0.70 -3.86 6.66
CA VAL A 103 1.50 -4.13 7.87
C VAL A 103 1.28 -3.10 8.99
N GLU A 104 0.63 -1.97 8.70
CA GLU A 104 0.26 -0.97 9.71
C GLU A 104 -1.25 -0.85 9.91
N GLY A 105 -2.02 -1.76 9.33
CA GLY A 105 -3.47 -1.78 9.49
C GLY A 105 -4.23 -0.89 8.52
N ASN A 106 -3.60 -0.36 7.47
CA ASN A 106 -4.30 0.42 6.46
C ASN A 106 -5.16 -0.49 5.60
N GLU A 107 -6.45 -0.17 5.49
CA GLU A 107 -7.40 -0.96 4.73
C GLU A 107 -7.18 -0.78 3.22
N PHE A 108 -7.22 -1.88 2.48
CA PHE A 108 -7.22 -1.89 1.03
C PHE A 108 -8.00 -3.11 0.52
N CYS A 109 -8.31 -3.10 -0.76
CA CYS A 109 -9.09 -4.19 -1.38
C CYS A 109 -8.34 -4.82 -2.53
N VAL A 110 -8.64 -6.10 -2.77
CA VAL A 110 -8.17 -6.85 -3.95
C VAL A 110 -9.39 -7.32 -4.72
N GLU A 111 -9.42 -7.03 -6.01
CA GLU A 111 -10.53 -7.40 -6.89
C GLU A 111 -10.10 -7.83 -8.28
#